data_d9e8b9f06a764dafec26b9de878d7d2f
#
_entry.id   d9e8b9f06a764dafec26b9de878d7d2f
#
_cell.length_a   1.000
_cell.length_b   1.000
_cell.length_c   1.000
_cell.angle_alpha   90.00
_cell.angle_beta   90.00
_cell.angle_gamma   90.00
#
_symmetry.space_group_name_H-M   'P 1'
#
loop_
_entity.id
_entity.type
_entity.pdbx_description
1 polymer ?
#
loop_
_entity_poly.entity_id
_entity_poly.type
_entity_poly.pdbx_seq_one_letter_code
_entity_poly.pdbx_strand_id
1 'polypeptide(L)'
;TGCTKISPGCQNCYAERMSKRLAGRCGYPADEPFRVTVHPDKLDEPLRWRKPSRIFVCSMGDLFHEDVPVEEVIASVFVTAAFASHHIYQILTKRPHRMRDFVESWRAGNFDVLMPDDVTPEWRAAAKGLQVPLPNVCLA
;
A
#
# COMPACT_ATOMS: atom_id res chain seq x y z
N THR A 1 8.01 -0.57 -3.26
CA THR A 1 8.45 -0.74 -4.67
C THR A 1 8.72 -2.22 -4.97
N GLY A 2 8.86 -2.57 -6.29
CA GLY A 2 9.13 -3.94 -6.71
C GLY A 2 7.87 -4.80 -6.86
N CYS A 3 7.98 -5.84 -7.70
CA CYS A 3 6.85 -6.73 -8.01
C CYS A 3 7.34 -7.96 -8.78
N THR A 4 6.52 -9.01 -8.83
CA THR A 4 6.70 -10.17 -9.71
C THR A 4 5.64 -10.22 -10.81
N LYS A 5 6.00 -10.79 -11.96
CA LYS A 5 5.10 -10.88 -13.11
C LYS A 5 4.08 -12.01 -12.92
N ILE A 6 2.80 -11.69 -13.05
CA ILE A 6 1.71 -12.67 -12.90
C ILE A 6 0.72 -12.70 -14.08
N SER A 7 0.90 -11.81 -15.05
CA SER A 7 0.00 -11.75 -16.20
C SER A 7 0.75 -11.33 -17.48
N PRO A 8 0.19 -11.57 -18.67
CA PRO A 8 0.77 -11.09 -19.93
C PRO A 8 0.99 -9.57 -19.94
N GLY A 9 0.14 -8.79 -19.28
CA GLY A 9 0.29 -7.33 -19.15
C GLY A 9 1.52 -6.90 -18.34
N CYS A 10 2.21 -7.83 -17.66
CA CYS A 10 3.46 -7.54 -16.94
C CYS A 10 4.71 -7.64 -17.83
N GLN A 11 4.59 -8.13 -19.09
CA GLN A 11 5.76 -8.35 -19.95
C GLN A 11 6.55 -7.07 -20.24
N ASN A 12 5.83 -5.95 -20.45
CA ASN A 12 6.42 -4.65 -20.77
C ASN A 12 6.30 -3.66 -19.59
N CYS A 13 6.54 -4.11 -18.37
CA CYS A 13 6.38 -3.32 -17.17
C CYS A 13 7.31 -2.10 -17.16
N TYR A 14 6.71 -0.90 -17.07
CA TYR A 14 7.49 0.34 -17.00
C TYR A 14 8.23 0.45 -15.66
N ALA A 15 7.65 -0.05 -14.58
CA ALA A 15 8.24 0.01 -13.24
C ALA A 15 9.52 -0.83 -13.18
N GLU A 16 9.53 -2.03 -13.77
CA GLU A 16 10.73 -2.85 -13.88
C GLU A 16 11.85 -2.15 -14.68
N ARG A 17 11.48 -1.49 -15.79
CA ARG A 17 12.48 -0.73 -16.58
C ARG A 17 13.01 0.48 -15.82
N MET A 18 12.17 1.16 -15.06
CA MET A 18 12.56 2.30 -14.26
C MET A 18 13.42 1.89 -13.08
N SER A 19 13.09 0.78 -12.40
CA SER A 19 13.85 0.30 -11.24
C SER A 19 15.33 0.04 -11.59
N LYS A 20 15.60 -0.51 -12.80
CA LYS A 20 16.97 -0.71 -13.30
C LYS A 20 17.78 0.59 -13.40
N ARG A 21 17.12 1.73 -13.70
CA ARG A 21 17.77 3.05 -13.74
C ARG A 21 17.99 3.62 -12.34
N LEU A 22 17.23 3.15 -11.35
CA LEU A 22 17.27 3.60 -9.96
C LEU A 22 18.09 2.67 -9.06
N ALA A 23 18.69 1.60 -9.60
CA ALA A 23 19.50 0.64 -8.86
C ALA A 23 20.51 1.32 -7.94
N GLY A 24 20.49 0.95 -6.65
CA GLY A 24 21.33 1.54 -5.61
C GLY A 24 20.97 2.98 -5.21
N ARG A 25 19.83 3.53 -5.66
CA ARG A 25 19.36 4.89 -5.35
C ARG A 25 17.89 4.89 -4.98
N CYS A 26 17.44 5.90 -4.24
CA CYS A 26 16.04 6.10 -3.86
C CYS A 26 15.38 4.87 -3.20
N GLY A 27 16.15 4.10 -2.43
CA GLY A 27 15.67 2.89 -1.75
C GLY A 27 15.60 1.64 -2.65
N TYR A 28 16.02 1.71 -3.92
CA TYR A 28 16.07 0.52 -4.78
C TYR A 28 17.36 -0.27 -4.53
N PRO A 29 17.27 -1.60 -4.29
CA PRO A 29 18.44 -2.45 -4.15
C PRO A 29 19.35 -2.37 -5.38
N ALA A 30 20.67 -2.42 -5.17
CA ALA A 30 21.64 -2.33 -6.26
C ALA A 30 21.75 -3.65 -7.05
N ASP A 31 21.62 -4.77 -6.34
CA ASP A 31 21.73 -6.14 -6.86
C ASP A 31 20.46 -6.58 -7.60
N GLU A 32 19.30 -6.29 -7.02
CA GLU A 32 17.99 -6.67 -7.55
C GLU A 32 17.00 -5.50 -7.43
N PRO A 33 17.10 -4.50 -8.31
CA PRO A 33 16.37 -3.23 -8.17
C PRO A 33 14.84 -3.36 -8.28
N PHE A 34 14.31 -4.49 -8.75
CA PHE A 34 12.87 -4.73 -8.81
C PHE A 34 12.37 -5.74 -7.76
N ARG A 35 13.22 -6.13 -6.80
CA ARG A 35 12.81 -6.88 -5.61
C ARG A 35 11.78 -6.09 -4.82
N VAL A 36 10.79 -6.79 -4.28
CA VAL A 36 9.80 -6.15 -3.39
C VAL A 36 10.50 -5.55 -2.18
N THR A 37 10.35 -4.25 -2.04
CA THR A 37 11.02 -3.46 -0.99
C THR A 37 10.00 -2.52 -0.35
N VAL A 38 9.85 -2.64 0.96
CA VAL A 38 9.01 -1.73 1.76
C VAL A 38 9.78 -0.47 2.10
N HIS A 39 9.09 0.66 2.13
CA HIS A 39 9.61 1.98 2.51
C HIS A 39 8.78 2.53 3.67
N PRO A 40 9.07 2.15 4.92
CA PRO A 40 8.26 2.55 6.08
C PRO A 40 8.16 4.06 6.25
N ASP A 41 9.25 4.79 5.92
CA ASP A 41 9.34 6.24 5.96
C ASP A 41 8.37 6.98 5.02
N LYS A 42 7.74 6.24 4.08
CA LYS A 42 6.78 6.78 3.10
C LYS A 42 5.32 6.56 3.49
N LEU A 43 5.04 5.67 4.44
CA LEU A 43 3.68 5.26 4.75
C LEU A 43 2.84 6.40 5.35
N ASP A 44 3.46 7.28 6.12
CA ASP A 44 2.81 8.41 6.79
C ASP A 44 3.00 9.77 6.09
N GLU A 45 3.75 9.83 4.98
CA GLU A 45 3.98 11.08 4.23
C GLU A 45 2.68 11.84 3.90
N PRO A 46 1.59 11.19 3.45
CA PRO A 46 0.35 11.89 3.12
C PRO A 46 -0.25 12.68 4.28
N LEU A 47 -0.01 12.29 5.54
CA LEU A 47 -0.49 13.02 6.72
C LEU A 47 0.11 14.42 6.83
N ARG A 48 1.28 14.64 6.23
CA ARG A 48 2.00 15.92 6.26
C ARG A 48 1.64 16.86 5.09
N TRP A 49 0.95 16.35 4.08
CA TRP A 49 0.58 17.13 2.89
C TRP A 49 -0.70 17.93 3.16
N ARG A 50 -0.61 19.25 3.07
CA ARG A 50 -1.75 20.15 3.36
C ARG A 50 -2.71 20.32 2.18
N LYS A 51 -2.22 20.16 0.94
CA LYS A 51 -3.03 20.36 -0.26
C LYS A 51 -3.70 19.05 -0.68
N PRO A 52 -5.02 19.02 -0.92
CA PRO A 52 -5.69 17.87 -1.48
C PRO A 52 -4.97 17.36 -2.73
N SER A 53 -4.72 16.07 -2.79
CA SER A 53 -3.94 15.43 -3.86
C SER A 53 -4.57 14.10 -4.26
N ARG A 54 -4.35 13.71 -5.51
CA ARG A 54 -4.61 12.33 -5.96
C ARG A 54 -3.32 11.53 -5.82
N ILE A 55 -3.36 10.50 -5.00
CA ILE A 55 -2.21 9.68 -4.66
C ILE A 55 -2.36 8.32 -5.33
N PHE A 56 -1.48 8.02 -6.29
CA PHE A 56 -1.41 6.70 -6.88
C PHE A 56 -0.49 5.83 -6.02
N VAL A 57 -1.10 4.93 -5.26
CA VAL A 57 -0.39 4.06 -4.32
C VAL A 57 0.37 2.98 -5.08
N CYS A 58 1.65 2.79 -4.72
CA CYS A 58 2.52 1.76 -5.30
C CYS A 58 2.66 1.82 -6.83
N SER A 59 2.81 3.03 -7.41
CA SER A 59 3.06 3.20 -8.85
C SER A 59 4.25 2.38 -9.39
N MET A 60 5.19 2.02 -8.51
CA MET A 60 6.41 1.24 -8.82
C MET A 60 6.37 -0.17 -8.23
N GLY A 61 5.18 -0.70 -7.93
CA GLY A 61 5.00 -2.03 -7.35
C GLY A 61 3.52 -2.44 -7.36
N ASP A 62 3.18 -3.38 -6.50
CA ASP A 62 1.81 -3.80 -6.23
C ASP A 62 1.62 -3.89 -4.72
N LEU A 63 0.68 -3.11 -4.16
CA LEU A 63 0.43 -3.09 -2.72
C LEU A 63 0.03 -4.46 -2.18
N PHE A 64 -0.67 -5.24 -3.00
CA PHE A 64 -1.15 -6.58 -2.63
C PHE A 64 -0.22 -7.69 -3.09
N HIS A 65 1.10 -7.40 -3.32
CA HIS A 65 2.09 -8.44 -3.58
C HIS A 65 2.22 -9.39 -2.36
N GLU A 66 2.49 -10.66 -2.60
CA GLU A 66 2.58 -11.70 -1.56
C GLU A 66 3.62 -11.37 -0.49
N ASP A 67 4.74 -10.76 -0.89
CA ASP A 67 5.83 -10.36 0.00
C ASP A 67 5.60 -9.01 0.70
N VAL A 68 4.46 -8.35 0.47
CA VAL A 68 4.11 -7.13 1.21
C VAL A 68 3.36 -7.53 2.48
N PRO A 69 3.90 -7.20 3.68
CA PRO A 69 3.23 -7.51 4.94
C PRO A 69 1.86 -6.82 5.02
N VAL A 70 0.85 -7.58 5.47
CA VAL A 70 -0.52 -7.05 5.57
C VAL A 70 -0.61 -6.04 6.71
N GLU A 71 -0.11 -6.42 7.88
CA GLU A 71 -0.24 -5.67 9.11
C GLU A 71 0.57 -4.37 9.05
N GLU A 72 1.84 -4.46 8.70
CA GLU A 72 2.76 -3.32 8.76
C GLU A 72 2.61 -2.35 7.58
N VAL A 73 2.15 -2.84 6.42
CA VAL A 73 2.15 -2.04 5.18
C VAL A 73 0.75 -1.80 4.65
N ILE A 74 0.00 -2.87 4.34
CA ILE A 74 -1.31 -2.69 3.70
C ILE A 74 -2.27 -1.96 4.65
N ALA A 75 -2.38 -2.42 5.90
CA ALA A 75 -3.23 -1.79 6.90
C ALA A 75 -2.80 -0.35 7.17
N SER A 76 -1.49 -0.07 7.27
CA SER A 76 -0.98 1.29 7.48
C SER A 76 -1.35 2.25 6.34
N VAL A 77 -1.34 1.79 5.09
CA VAL A 77 -1.80 2.61 3.94
C VAL A 77 -3.28 2.98 4.09
N PHE A 78 -4.15 2.05 4.48
CA PHE A 78 -5.57 2.32 4.67
C PHE A 78 -5.84 3.23 5.87
N VAL A 79 -5.13 3.04 6.96
CA VAL A 79 -5.23 3.92 8.14
C VAL A 79 -4.76 5.34 7.79
N THR A 80 -3.63 5.48 7.11
CA THR A 80 -3.15 6.77 6.61
C THR A 80 -4.18 7.43 5.70
N ALA A 81 -4.80 6.68 4.79
CA ALA A 81 -5.83 7.20 3.89
C ALA A 81 -7.07 7.70 4.67
N ALA A 82 -7.45 7.03 5.75
CA ALA A 82 -8.55 7.46 6.60
C ALA A 82 -8.25 8.77 7.34
N PHE A 83 -7.05 8.91 7.92
CA PHE A 83 -6.65 10.12 8.63
C PHE A 83 -6.35 11.30 7.69
N ALA A 84 -5.83 11.04 6.49
CA ALA A 84 -5.61 12.05 5.45
C ALA A 84 -6.77 12.05 4.43
N SER A 85 -8.00 12.11 4.91
CA SER A 85 -9.24 11.96 4.14
C SER A 85 -9.47 13.07 3.08
N HIS A 86 -8.71 14.16 3.14
CA HIS A 86 -8.73 15.22 2.14
C HIS A 86 -7.99 14.85 0.84
N HIS A 87 -7.27 13.72 0.81
CA HIS A 87 -6.66 13.15 -0.38
C HIS A 87 -7.54 12.07 -0.99
N ILE A 88 -7.33 11.78 -2.28
CA ILE A 88 -7.93 10.64 -2.99
C ILE A 88 -6.83 9.63 -3.27
N TYR A 89 -7.02 8.40 -2.83
CA TYR A 89 -6.07 7.31 -3.01
C TYR A 89 -6.54 6.38 -4.13
N GLN A 90 -5.66 6.10 -5.06
CA GLN A 90 -5.90 5.17 -6.17
C GLN A 90 -4.99 3.96 -5.99
N ILE A 91 -5.57 2.79 -5.76
CA ILE A 91 -4.87 1.53 -5.53
C ILE A 91 -5.24 0.57 -6.63
N LEU A 92 -4.28 0.24 -7.49
CA LEU A 92 -4.44 -0.75 -8.55
C LEU A 92 -3.63 -1.99 -8.21
N THR A 93 -4.23 -3.17 -8.44
CA THR A 93 -3.54 -4.43 -8.22
C THR A 93 -3.87 -5.44 -9.31
N LYS A 94 -2.94 -6.32 -9.58
CA LYS A 94 -3.17 -7.56 -10.36
C LYS A 94 -3.40 -8.78 -9.47
N ARG A 95 -3.57 -8.55 -8.16
CA ARG A 95 -3.84 -9.57 -7.14
C ARG A 95 -5.20 -9.33 -6.47
N PRO A 96 -6.32 -9.38 -7.24
CA PRO A 96 -7.64 -8.99 -6.74
C PRO A 96 -8.12 -9.89 -5.60
N HIS A 97 -7.70 -11.16 -5.57
CA HIS A 97 -8.06 -12.07 -4.50
C HIS A 97 -7.53 -11.58 -3.14
N ARG A 98 -6.24 -11.24 -3.07
CA ARG A 98 -5.62 -10.75 -1.84
C ARG A 98 -6.20 -9.42 -1.39
N MET A 99 -6.50 -8.53 -2.34
CA MET A 99 -7.20 -7.27 -2.04
C MET A 99 -8.59 -7.52 -1.45
N ARG A 100 -9.36 -8.44 -2.05
CA ARG A 100 -10.68 -8.82 -1.55
C ARG A 100 -10.58 -9.40 -0.14
N ASP A 101 -9.70 -10.36 0.07
CA ASP A 101 -9.55 -11.05 1.36
C ASP A 101 -9.17 -10.05 2.48
N PHE A 102 -8.31 -9.07 2.18
CA PHE A 102 -7.99 -7.97 3.08
C PHE A 102 -9.24 -7.12 3.42
N VAL A 103 -10.00 -6.70 2.41
CA VAL A 103 -11.20 -5.86 2.60
C VAL A 103 -12.27 -6.61 3.38
N GLU A 104 -12.47 -7.90 3.11
CA GLU A 104 -13.41 -8.76 3.83
C GLU A 104 -12.99 -8.94 5.29
N SER A 105 -11.71 -9.21 5.55
CA SER A 105 -11.17 -9.32 6.90
C SER A 105 -11.32 -8.02 7.69
N TRP A 106 -11.06 -6.87 7.05
CA TRP A 106 -11.29 -5.57 7.67
C TRP A 106 -12.75 -5.35 8.04
N ARG A 107 -13.68 -5.63 7.12
CA ARG A 107 -15.13 -5.52 7.34
C ARG A 107 -15.63 -6.44 8.45
N ALA A 108 -15.03 -7.62 8.59
CA ALA A 108 -15.35 -8.58 9.65
C ALA A 108 -14.87 -8.13 11.04
N GLY A 109 -14.13 -7.02 11.12
CA GLY A 109 -13.63 -6.49 12.39
C GLY A 109 -12.35 -7.16 12.90
N ASN A 110 -11.63 -7.88 12.04
CA ASN A 110 -10.38 -8.58 12.41
C ASN A 110 -9.18 -7.62 12.51
N PHE A 111 -9.39 -6.43 13.12
CA PHE A 111 -8.38 -5.39 13.20
C PHE A 111 -7.14 -5.79 13.99
N ASP A 112 -7.33 -6.58 15.06
CA ASP A 112 -6.22 -6.99 15.93
C ASP A 112 -5.22 -7.91 15.21
N VAL A 113 -5.68 -8.58 14.13
CA VAL A 113 -4.85 -9.40 13.25
C VAL A 113 -4.21 -8.57 12.13
N LEU A 114 -4.86 -7.45 11.74
CA LEU A 114 -4.44 -6.62 10.60
C LEU A 114 -3.56 -5.44 11.00
N MET A 115 -3.38 -5.17 12.29
CA MET A 115 -2.64 -4.00 12.77
C MET A 115 -1.33 -4.41 13.44
N PRO A 116 -0.21 -3.71 13.15
CA PRO A 116 1.06 -3.95 13.81
C PRO A 116 0.94 -3.83 15.34
N ASP A 117 1.77 -4.57 16.05
CA ASP A 117 1.77 -4.57 17.52
C ASP A 117 2.20 -3.22 18.12
N ASP A 118 3.03 -2.47 17.41
CA ASP A 118 3.58 -1.16 17.80
C ASP A 118 2.65 0.02 17.51
N VAL A 119 1.47 -0.23 16.91
CA VAL A 119 0.48 0.82 16.66
C VAL A 119 -0.13 1.31 17.97
N THR A 120 -0.17 2.64 18.15
CA THR A 120 -0.73 3.22 19.36
C THR A 120 -2.19 2.86 19.59
N PRO A 121 -2.66 2.78 20.85
CA PRO A 121 -4.06 2.47 21.16
C PRO A 121 -5.06 3.40 20.47
N GLU A 122 -4.72 4.70 20.33
CA GLU A 122 -5.56 5.70 19.67
C GLU A 122 -5.74 5.39 18.19
N TRP A 123 -4.66 5.03 17.49
CA TRP A 123 -4.70 4.64 16.08
C TRP A 123 -5.48 3.34 15.88
N ARG A 124 -5.29 2.37 16.78
CA ARG A 124 -6.02 1.10 16.75
C ARG A 124 -7.52 1.32 16.99
N ALA A 125 -7.89 2.17 17.93
CA ALA A 125 -9.28 2.53 18.21
C ALA A 125 -9.92 3.25 17.00
N ALA A 126 -9.20 4.19 16.38
CA ALA A 126 -9.67 4.89 15.20
C ALA A 126 -9.88 3.95 14.01
N ALA A 127 -8.97 3.00 13.79
CA ALA A 127 -9.08 2.01 12.72
C ALA A 127 -10.32 1.11 12.89
N LYS A 128 -10.68 0.73 14.11
CA LYS A 128 -11.88 -0.09 14.40
C LYS A 128 -13.18 0.60 13.98
N GLY A 129 -13.21 1.93 13.96
CA GLY A 129 -14.38 2.71 13.53
C GLY A 129 -14.47 2.95 12.03
N LEU A 130 -13.48 2.55 11.25
CA LEU A 130 -13.45 2.82 9.82
C LEU A 130 -14.30 1.82 9.02
N GLN A 131 -15.17 2.35 8.19
CA GLN A 131 -15.89 1.54 7.20
C GLN A 131 -15.06 1.41 5.91
N VAL A 132 -14.78 0.18 5.50
CA VAL A 132 -14.08 -0.09 4.24
C VAL A 132 -15.08 -0.62 3.19
N PRO A 133 -15.01 -0.17 1.94
CA PRO A 133 -14.00 0.75 1.40
C PRO A 133 -14.18 2.18 1.90
N LEU A 134 -13.05 2.85 2.13
CA LEU A 134 -13.05 4.26 2.50
C LEU A 134 -13.56 5.11 1.32
N PRO A 135 -14.34 6.19 1.56
CA PRO A 135 -14.93 6.98 0.47
C PRO A 135 -13.89 7.70 -0.41
N ASN A 136 -12.70 7.91 0.10
CA ASN A 136 -11.58 8.53 -0.60
C ASN A 136 -10.56 7.51 -1.16
N VAL A 137 -10.87 6.21 -1.12
CA VAL A 137 -10.01 5.14 -1.67
C VAL A 137 -10.70 4.46 -2.84
N CYS A 138 -10.08 4.54 -4.01
CA CYS A 138 -10.50 3.86 -5.23
C CYS A 138 -9.67 2.58 -5.40
N LEU A 139 -10.34 1.42 -5.36
CA LEU A 139 -9.74 0.10 -5.58
C LEU A 139 -10.03 -0.38 -7.01
N ALA A 140 -9.00 -0.89 -7.73
CA ALA A 140 -9.13 -1.44 -9.08
C ALA A 140 -8.13 -2.58 -9.36
#